data_6fcd9d45e5c6d2621857163ef83f4b09
#
_entry.id   6fcd9d45e5c6d2621857163ef83f4b09
#
_cell.length_a   1.000
_cell.length_b   1.000
_cell.length_c   1.000
_cell.angle_alpha   90.00
_cell.angle_beta   90.00
_cell.angle_gamma   90.00
#
_symmetry.space_group_name_H-M   'P 1'
#
loop_
_entity.id
_entity.type
_entity.pdbx_description
1 polymer ?
#
loop_
_entity_poly.entity_id
_entity_poly.type
_entity_poly.pdbx_seq_one_letter_code
_entity_poly.pdbx_strand_id
1 'polypeptide(L)'
;MFRALRFGTVCVLLVAGTLVASRFAQAGTPSRAHNMRLLAHHPLQGRGAYQPVIQLQDGRWIIYVGHHGGAARNPLTRRREPNGTSILDISDPRAPRLLAHLPADGGAQMVRVCSGDALPHGERGHWYLLRTRGHTAHELWDVSDPSAPRELTTVVDGLSDTHKSWWECHSGIAYLVSGARGWRTSRMTQIYDLSDPRRPRHIRDFGLPGQQPGARGAVPVGLHGPISAAPARERVYFGYGVNRGGVLQIVDRRRLLEGAPAPTEANLRAPQVARFDLPPDYGAHTALPVLGVQTDGVMRDYVFVVNEAIAVGCAETRQKVWVFDVTEEARPKHVAWFDVPEGEFCRRGLRFGAHASNEAQPAVFARRLLFFSWFAAGVRAVDIRDPRRPREVGYYIPAGEPLTNNVEVDARGVIAIVDRAGGGLHLLELTGPARALMRD
;
A
#
# COMPACT_ATOMS: atom_id res chain seq x y z
N MET A 1 -27.21 -44.07 80.46
CA MET A 1 -27.92 -44.60 79.29
C MET A 1 -27.30 -43.90 78.00
N PHE A 2 -26.28 -44.44 77.44
CA PHE A 2 -25.63 -43.85 76.28
C PHE A 2 -25.81 -44.76 75.07
N ARG A 3 -26.46 -44.25 73.99
CA ARG A 3 -26.57 -44.93 72.72
C ARG A 3 -25.49 -44.45 71.85
N ALA A 4 -24.64 -45.37 71.38
CA ALA A 4 -23.56 -45.11 70.36
C ALA A 4 -24.17 -45.05 68.95
N LEU A 5 -23.89 -43.99 68.23
CA LEU A 5 -24.18 -43.90 66.81
C LEU A 5 -22.92 -44.39 66.04
N ARG A 6 -23.14 -45.34 65.17
CA ARG A 6 -22.07 -45.82 64.19
C ARG A 6 -22.11 -44.93 62.98
N PHE A 7 -20.96 -44.33 62.63
CA PHE A 7 -20.73 -43.67 61.36
C PHE A 7 -20.26 -44.69 60.32
N GLY A 8 -21.03 -44.82 59.26
CA GLY A 8 -20.64 -45.59 58.08
C GLY A 8 -19.84 -44.70 57.11
N THR A 9 -18.64 -45.14 56.77
CA THR A 9 -17.75 -44.51 55.82
C THR A 9 -18.19 -44.90 54.40
N VAL A 10 -18.68 -43.92 53.62
CA VAL A 10 -18.96 -44.10 52.19
C VAL A 10 -17.71 -43.71 51.41
N CYS A 11 -17.04 -44.69 50.78
CA CYS A 11 -15.99 -44.46 49.81
C CYS A 11 -16.60 -44.02 48.49
N VAL A 12 -16.39 -42.75 48.12
CA VAL A 12 -16.69 -42.23 46.77
C VAL A 12 -15.50 -42.44 45.90
N LEU A 13 -15.56 -43.39 44.96
CA LEU A 13 -14.63 -43.57 43.88
C LEU A 13 -14.79 -42.46 42.83
N LEU A 14 -13.88 -41.49 42.86
CA LEU A 14 -13.75 -40.49 41.79
C LEU A 14 -13.05 -41.14 40.56
N VAL A 15 -13.84 -41.46 39.53
CA VAL A 15 -13.32 -41.80 38.20
C VAL A 15 -12.92 -40.50 37.49
N ALA A 16 -11.63 -40.21 37.46
CA ALA A 16 -11.08 -39.13 36.68
C ALA A 16 -11.11 -39.52 35.18
N GLY A 17 -12.14 -39.16 34.50
CA GLY A 17 -12.22 -39.24 33.05
C GLY A 17 -11.33 -38.16 32.43
N THR A 18 -10.15 -38.53 31.89
CA THR A 18 -9.37 -37.66 31.05
C THR A 18 -10.06 -37.45 29.71
N LEU A 19 -10.74 -36.31 29.58
CA LEU A 19 -11.19 -35.81 28.30
C LEU A 19 -9.94 -35.41 27.47
N VAL A 20 -9.48 -36.31 26.62
CA VAL A 20 -8.57 -35.99 25.54
C VAL A 20 -9.37 -35.18 24.52
N ALA A 21 -9.33 -33.85 24.63
CA ALA A 21 -9.80 -32.97 23.57
C ALA A 21 -8.85 -33.12 22.39
N SER A 22 -9.20 -33.99 21.45
CA SER A 22 -8.59 -34.01 20.12
C SER A 22 -8.87 -32.66 19.46
N ARG A 23 -7.87 -31.77 19.50
CA ARG A 23 -7.82 -30.61 18.60
C ARG A 23 -7.72 -31.16 17.17
N PHE A 24 -8.85 -31.33 16.52
CA PHE A 24 -8.85 -31.37 15.05
C PHE A 24 -8.21 -30.06 14.60
N ALA A 25 -6.96 -30.12 14.13
CA ALA A 25 -6.37 -29.05 13.39
C ALA A 25 -7.31 -28.82 12.18
N GLN A 26 -8.08 -27.74 12.21
CA GLN A 26 -8.89 -27.33 11.09
C GLN A 26 -7.92 -27.12 9.94
N ALA A 27 -7.93 -28.02 8.95
CA ALA A 27 -7.11 -27.89 7.75
C ALA A 27 -7.44 -26.54 7.13
N GLY A 28 -6.52 -25.58 7.21
CA GLY A 28 -6.72 -24.22 6.70
C GLY A 28 -7.09 -24.29 5.22
N THR A 29 -7.87 -23.32 4.75
CA THR A 29 -8.23 -23.20 3.33
C THR A 29 -6.95 -23.24 2.49
N PRO A 30 -6.82 -24.13 1.50
CA PRO A 30 -5.62 -24.18 0.65
C PRO A 30 -5.47 -22.93 -0.19
N SER A 31 -4.25 -22.65 -0.63
CA SER A 31 -4.01 -21.58 -1.61
C SER A 31 -4.72 -21.90 -2.93
N ARG A 32 -5.19 -20.84 -3.63
CA ARG A 32 -5.81 -20.97 -4.95
C ARG A 32 -5.08 -20.07 -5.94
N ALA A 33 -4.87 -20.56 -7.14
CA ALA A 33 -4.18 -19.80 -8.18
C ALA A 33 -4.77 -20.11 -9.56
N HIS A 34 -4.70 -19.11 -10.44
CA HIS A 34 -4.96 -19.25 -11.87
C HIS A 34 -3.91 -18.39 -12.61
N ASN A 35 -3.19 -19.00 -13.54
CA ASN A 35 -2.11 -18.34 -14.32
C ASN A 35 -1.08 -17.59 -13.47
N MET A 36 -0.94 -17.96 -12.20
CA MET A 36 0.08 -17.45 -11.27
C MET A 36 0.66 -18.62 -10.47
N ARG A 37 1.91 -18.52 -10.07
CA ARG A 37 2.61 -19.51 -9.26
C ARG A 37 3.38 -18.85 -8.12
N LEU A 38 3.35 -19.47 -6.94
CA LEU A 38 4.19 -19.11 -5.82
C LEU A 38 5.65 -19.50 -6.11
N LEU A 39 6.56 -18.56 -5.97
CA LEU A 39 8.02 -18.77 -5.99
C LEU A 39 8.53 -19.05 -4.59
N ALA A 40 8.16 -18.19 -3.64
CA ALA A 40 8.53 -18.33 -2.23
C ALA A 40 7.57 -17.58 -1.30
N HIS A 41 7.56 -17.99 -0.04
CA HIS A 41 6.89 -17.33 1.07
C HIS A 41 7.89 -17.02 2.17
N HIS A 42 7.89 -15.78 2.67
CA HIS A 42 8.64 -15.36 3.85
C HIS A 42 7.67 -14.86 4.92
N PRO A 43 7.65 -15.41 6.15
CA PRO A 43 6.63 -15.15 7.16
C PRO A 43 6.68 -13.74 7.77
N LEU A 44 7.71 -12.94 7.50
CA LEU A 44 7.93 -11.61 8.08
C LEU A 44 7.74 -11.59 9.62
N GLN A 45 8.02 -12.71 10.28
CA GLN A 45 7.80 -12.95 11.73
C GLN A 45 6.35 -12.68 12.20
N GLY A 46 5.36 -12.89 11.33
CA GLY A 46 3.95 -12.60 11.64
C GLY A 46 3.62 -11.10 11.75
N ARG A 47 4.50 -10.22 11.27
CA ARG A 47 4.26 -8.77 11.26
C ARG A 47 3.24 -8.41 10.20
N GLY A 48 2.17 -7.71 10.57
CA GLY A 48 1.21 -7.18 9.61
C GLY A 48 1.90 -6.19 8.67
N ALA A 49 1.85 -6.45 7.35
CA ALA A 49 2.57 -5.66 6.36
C ALA A 49 1.65 -4.75 5.55
N TYR A 50 2.20 -3.63 5.03
CA TYR A 50 1.48 -2.66 4.23
C TYR A 50 2.13 -2.45 2.87
N GLN A 51 3.18 -1.62 2.75
CA GLN A 51 3.78 -1.25 1.46
C GLN A 51 5.06 -2.04 1.19
N PRO A 52 5.11 -2.86 0.13
CA PRO A 52 6.36 -3.35 -0.43
C PRO A 52 6.91 -2.36 -1.47
N VAL A 53 8.23 -2.22 -1.55
CA VAL A 53 8.95 -1.51 -2.62
C VAL A 53 10.16 -2.34 -3.01
N ILE A 54 10.34 -2.57 -4.31
CA ILE A 54 11.44 -3.38 -4.84
C ILE A 54 12.42 -2.47 -5.59
N GLN A 55 13.70 -2.63 -5.32
CA GLN A 55 14.78 -1.88 -6.00
C GLN A 55 15.90 -2.82 -6.46
N LEU A 56 16.45 -2.53 -7.63
CA LEU A 56 17.73 -3.09 -8.06
C LEU A 56 18.84 -2.20 -7.50
N GLN A 57 19.47 -2.66 -6.43
CA GLN A 57 20.51 -1.93 -5.70
C GLN A 57 21.84 -2.66 -5.83
N ASP A 58 22.78 -2.07 -6.53
CA ASP A 58 24.13 -2.61 -6.74
C ASP A 58 24.13 -4.06 -7.24
N GLY A 59 23.29 -4.35 -8.23
CA GLY A 59 23.13 -5.69 -8.81
C GLY A 59 22.32 -6.67 -7.98
N ARG A 60 21.80 -6.27 -6.82
CA ARG A 60 20.96 -7.08 -5.94
C ARG A 60 19.52 -6.56 -5.93
N TRP A 61 18.56 -7.46 -5.96
CA TRP A 61 17.16 -7.10 -5.81
C TRP A 61 16.79 -7.07 -4.33
N ILE A 62 16.52 -5.88 -3.84
CA ILE A 62 16.16 -5.64 -2.44
C ILE A 62 14.70 -5.25 -2.36
N ILE A 63 13.96 -5.86 -1.42
CA ILE A 63 12.60 -5.46 -1.09
C ILE A 63 12.54 -4.85 0.31
N TYR A 64 11.89 -3.70 0.38
CA TYR A 64 11.59 -2.97 1.61
C TYR A 64 10.12 -3.13 1.91
N VAL A 65 9.78 -3.62 3.09
CA VAL A 65 8.39 -3.89 3.49
C VAL A 65 8.05 -3.06 4.72
N GLY A 66 7.14 -2.10 4.55
CA GLY A 66 6.56 -1.34 5.65
C GLY A 66 5.52 -2.16 6.42
N HIS A 67 5.46 -1.97 7.75
CA HIS A 67 4.55 -2.71 8.61
C HIS A 67 3.59 -1.81 9.37
N HIS A 68 2.39 -2.35 9.66
CA HIS A 68 1.48 -1.80 10.65
C HIS A 68 2.08 -1.87 12.06
N GLY A 69 1.50 -1.16 13.01
CA GLY A 69 1.86 -1.25 14.42
C GLY A 69 1.80 -2.67 14.97
N GLY A 70 2.45 -2.87 16.11
CA GLY A 70 2.63 -4.18 16.75
C GLY A 70 4.09 -4.45 17.08
N ALA A 71 4.41 -5.65 17.54
CA ALA A 71 5.77 -6.07 17.84
C ALA A 71 5.94 -7.57 17.65
N ALA A 72 7.11 -8.01 17.17
CA ALA A 72 7.45 -9.40 17.01
C ALA A 72 8.93 -9.66 17.35
N ARG A 73 9.30 -10.94 17.49
CA ARG A 73 10.70 -11.31 17.70
C ARG A 73 11.48 -11.12 16.40
N ASN A 74 12.56 -10.34 16.45
CA ASN A 74 13.52 -10.23 15.36
C ASN A 74 14.52 -11.37 15.42
N PRO A 75 14.64 -12.23 14.40
CA PRO A 75 15.56 -13.38 14.41
C PRO A 75 17.03 -12.96 14.37
N LEU A 76 17.35 -11.76 13.84
CA LEU A 76 18.72 -11.27 13.76
C LEU A 76 19.24 -10.81 15.11
N THR A 77 18.43 -10.07 15.89
CA THR A 77 18.81 -9.55 17.22
C THR A 77 18.36 -10.45 18.36
N ARG A 78 17.45 -11.41 18.09
CA ARG A 78 16.79 -12.28 19.06
C ARG A 78 15.91 -11.54 20.09
N ARG A 79 15.66 -10.26 19.89
CA ARG A 79 14.85 -9.38 20.76
C ARG A 79 13.42 -9.27 20.24
N ARG A 80 12.48 -8.95 21.13
CA ARG A 80 11.16 -8.49 20.74
C ARG A 80 11.27 -7.00 20.42
N GLU A 81 10.89 -6.62 19.20
CA GLU A 81 11.02 -5.25 18.69
C GLU A 81 9.70 -4.77 18.10
N PRO A 82 9.38 -3.47 18.20
CA PRO A 82 8.27 -2.87 17.47
C PRO A 82 8.32 -3.23 15.98
N ASN A 83 7.17 -3.26 15.36
CA ASN A 83 7.10 -3.33 13.91
C ASN A 83 7.70 -2.05 13.30
N GLY A 84 8.09 -2.11 12.03
CA GLY A 84 8.73 -0.99 11.37
C GLY A 84 8.92 -1.29 9.90
N THR A 85 10.16 -1.42 9.44
CA THR A 85 10.48 -1.79 8.06
C THR A 85 11.36 -3.03 8.04
N SER A 86 10.97 -4.07 7.31
CA SER A 86 11.82 -5.22 7.02
C SER A 86 12.50 -5.04 5.66
N ILE A 87 13.78 -5.38 5.59
CA ILE A 87 14.60 -5.32 4.37
C ILE A 87 15.04 -6.73 4.02
N LEU A 88 14.72 -7.21 2.82
CA LEU A 88 15.08 -8.55 2.39
C LEU A 88 15.80 -8.51 1.03
N ASP A 89 16.73 -9.43 0.87
CA ASP A 89 17.32 -9.78 -0.41
C ASP A 89 16.42 -10.78 -1.13
N ILE A 90 15.97 -10.42 -2.33
CA ILE A 90 15.17 -11.24 -3.21
C ILE A 90 15.84 -11.44 -4.57
N SER A 91 17.18 -11.36 -4.62
CA SER A 91 17.96 -11.59 -5.85
C SER A 91 17.66 -12.99 -6.40
N ASP A 92 17.60 -14.00 -5.54
CA ASP A 92 16.88 -15.23 -5.83
C ASP A 92 15.44 -15.13 -5.26
N PRO A 93 14.42 -14.95 -6.11
CA PRO A 93 13.06 -14.81 -5.61
C PRO A 93 12.47 -16.11 -5.04
N ARG A 94 13.20 -17.25 -5.15
CA ARG A 94 12.83 -18.52 -4.50
C ARG A 94 13.42 -18.66 -3.09
N ALA A 95 14.36 -17.80 -2.72
CA ALA A 95 15.06 -17.84 -1.43
C ALA A 95 15.17 -16.43 -0.80
N PRO A 96 14.05 -15.73 -0.49
CA PRO A 96 14.08 -14.42 0.15
C PRO A 96 14.79 -14.47 1.49
N ARG A 97 15.74 -13.56 1.72
CA ARG A 97 16.58 -13.55 2.92
C ARG A 97 16.45 -12.21 3.66
N LEU A 98 16.04 -12.25 4.92
CA LEU A 98 15.99 -11.07 5.78
C LEU A 98 17.41 -10.53 6.00
N LEU A 99 17.63 -9.25 5.70
CA LEU A 99 18.89 -8.53 5.90
C LEU A 99 18.84 -7.66 7.16
N ALA A 100 17.76 -6.92 7.34
CA ALA A 100 17.58 -6.02 8.48
C ALA A 100 16.10 -5.86 8.84
N HIS A 101 15.86 -5.41 10.06
CA HIS A 101 14.58 -4.88 10.51
C HIS A 101 14.80 -3.57 11.25
N LEU A 102 14.17 -2.50 10.80
CA LEU A 102 14.23 -1.17 11.41
C LEU A 102 12.98 -0.96 12.24
N PRO A 103 13.05 -1.07 13.57
CA PRO A 103 11.88 -0.88 14.41
C PRO A 103 11.35 0.56 14.34
N ALA A 104 10.05 0.72 14.57
CA ALA A 104 9.39 2.01 14.74
C ALA A 104 8.16 1.85 15.63
N ASP A 105 8.06 2.61 16.70
CA ASP A 105 6.88 2.63 17.55
C ASP A 105 5.65 3.06 16.71
N GLY A 106 4.57 2.26 16.79
CA GLY A 106 3.40 2.45 15.93
C GLY A 106 3.55 1.94 14.50
N GLY A 107 4.70 1.34 14.15
CA GLY A 107 5.00 0.80 12.82
C GLY A 107 5.60 1.83 11.86
N ALA A 108 5.82 1.40 10.61
CA ALA A 108 6.26 2.23 9.49
C ALA A 108 5.56 1.73 8.22
N GLN A 109 4.29 2.11 8.05
CA GLN A 109 3.44 1.55 7.00
C GLN A 109 3.96 1.85 5.60
N MET A 110 4.46 3.06 5.36
CA MET A 110 4.89 3.51 4.05
C MET A 110 6.40 3.60 3.95
N VAL A 111 6.88 3.12 2.80
CA VAL A 111 8.29 3.16 2.41
C VAL A 111 8.42 3.65 0.97
N ARG A 112 9.46 4.43 0.69
CA ARG A 112 9.91 4.83 -0.65
C ARG A 112 11.43 4.77 -0.68
N VAL A 113 12.00 4.39 -1.80
CA VAL A 113 13.46 4.26 -1.92
C VAL A 113 13.92 4.96 -3.19
N CYS A 114 14.96 5.79 -3.06
CA CYS A 114 15.63 6.43 -4.18
C CYS A 114 17.14 6.18 -4.11
N SER A 115 17.77 5.98 -5.28
CA SER A 115 19.23 6.03 -5.36
C SER A 115 19.73 7.47 -5.31
N GLY A 116 20.90 7.68 -4.73
CA GLY A 116 21.57 8.98 -4.75
C GLY A 116 21.96 9.44 -6.16
N ASP A 117 22.17 8.48 -7.07
CA ASP A 117 22.43 8.80 -8.49
C ASP A 117 21.19 9.38 -9.20
N ALA A 118 19.99 9.05 -8.75
CA ALA A 118 18.76 9.58 -9.30
C ALA A 118 18.33 10.90 -8.66
N LEU A 119 18.78 11.20 -7.43
CA LEU A 119 18.47 12.44 -6.74
C LEU A 119 19.38 13.59 -7.20
N PRO A 120 18.86 14.81 -7.41
CA PRO A 120 19.66 15.94 -7.93
C PRO A 120 20.90 16.28 -7.09
N HIS A 121 20.84 16.12 -5.78
CA HIS A 121 21.90 16.38 -4.83
C HIS A 121 22.16 15.19 -3.90
N GLY A 122 21.80 13.98 -4.34
CA GLY A 122 22.12 12.74 -3.66
C GLY A 122 23.59 12.38 -3.78
N GLU A 123 24.12 11.66 -2.82
CA GLU A 123 25.48 11.13 -2.88
C GLU A 123 25.51 9.90 -3.81
N ARG A 124 26.41 9.91 -4.78
CA ARG A 124 26.51 8.82 -5.76
C ARG A 124 26.81 7.48 -5.09
N GLY A 125 26.17 6.42 -5.58
CA GLY A 125 26.28 5.07 -5.02
C GLY A 125 25.57 4.88 -3.68
N HIS A 126 24.93 5.94 -3.13
CA HIS A 126 24.11 5.82 -1.93
C HIS A 126 22.66 5.49 -2.28
N TRP A 127 21.95 4.92 -1.30
CA TRP A 127 20.53 4.60 -1.38
C TRP A 127 19.81 5.14 -0.15
N TYR A 128 18.66 5.75 -0.36
CA TYR A 128 17.90 6.42 0.68
C TYR A 128 16.49 5.85 0.79
N LEU A 129 16.08 5.58 2.03
CA LEU A 129 14.75 5.13 2.38
C LEU A 129 14.01 6.27 3.08
N LEU A 130 12.90 6.72 2.49
CA LEU A 130 11.89 7.55 3.14
C LEU A 130 10.82 6.64 3.74
N ARG A 131 10.50 6.81 5.02
CA ARG A 131 9.44 6.04 5.68
C ARG A 131 8.64 6.88 6.68
N THR A 132 7.47 6.39 7.04
CA THR A 132 6.74 6.88 8.21
C THR A 132 7.36 6.33 9.49
N ARG A 133 7.26 7.07 10.61
CA ARG A 133 7.53 6.59 11.95
C ARG A 133 6.25 6.70 12.78
N GLY A 134 5.62 5.57 13.06
CA GLY A 134 4.30 5.50 13.66
C GLY A 134 3.28 6.30 12.86
N HIS A 135 2.54 7.14 13.57
CA HIS A 135 1.58 8.08 12.99
C HIS A 135 2.01 9.54 13.13
N THR A 136 3.28 9.80 13.50
CA THR A 136 3.69 11.11 14.00
C THR A 136 4.83 11.78 13.23
N ALA A 137 5.56 11.04 12.39
CA ALA A 137 6.72 11.58 11.68
C ALA A 137 6.98 10.89 10.34
N HIS A 138 7.79 11.59 9.51
CA HIS A 138 8.46 11.02 8.35
C HIS A 138 9.97 11.16 8.54
N GLU A 139 10.73 10.14 8.18
CA GLU A 139 12.17 10.09 8.37
C GLU A 139 12.89 9.49 7.16
N LEU A 140 14.16 9.84 7.02
CA LEU A 140 15.06 9.35 5.99
C LEU A 140 16.18 8.50 6.60
N TRP A 141 16.49 7.41 5.94
CA TRP A 141 17.55 6.47 6.28
C TRP A 141 18.51 6.29 5.12
N ASP A 142 19.80 6.17 5.40
CA ASP A 142 20.78 5.64 4.47
C ASP A 142 20.70 4.11 4.51
N VAL A 143 20.41 3.51 3.36
CA VAL A 143 20.25 2.07 3.16
C VAL A 143 21.21 1.54 2.10
N SER A 144 22.33 2.25 1.87
CA SER A 144 23.39 1.86 0.92
C SER A 144 23.92 0.47 1.26
N ASP A 145 24.11 0.17 2.56
CA ASP A 145 24.19 -1.21 3.03
C ASP A 145 22.81 -1.63 3.59
N PRO A 146 22.02 -2.41 2.84
CA PRO A 146 20.69 -2.81 3.29
C PRO A 146 20.71 -3.74 4.51
N SER A 147 21.87 -4.25 4.93
CA SER A 147 22.05 -5.05 6.16
C SER A 147 22.43 -4.20 7.38
N ALA A 148 22.89 -2.96 7.16
CA ALA A 148 23.32 -2.01 8.20
C ALA A 148 22.74 -0.60 7.97
N PRO A 149 21.41 -0.44 7.88
CA PRO A 149 20.78 0.85 7.63
C PRO A 149 21.06 1.85 8.75
N ARG A 150 21.21 3.13 8.41
CA ARG A 150 21.51 4.21 9.35
C ARG A 150 20.46 5.33 9.22
N GLU A 151 19.93 5.78 10.34
CA GLU A 151 19.07 6.97 10.35
C GLU A 151 19.86 8.19 9.87
N LEU A 152 19.27 8.93 8.93
CA LEU A 152 19.89 10.10 8.34
C LEU A 152 19.33 11.39 8.94
N THR A 153 18.00 11.53 8.92
CA THR A 153 17.31 12.69 9.49
C THR A 153 15.81 12.45 9.63
N THR A 154 15.18 13.15 10.55
CA THR A 154 13.73 13.32 10.59
C THR A 154 13.35 14.44 9.62
N VAL A 155 12.49 14.16 8.64
CA VAL A 155 12.00 15.16 7.69
C VAL A 155 11.02 16.11 8.37
N VAL A 156 10.07 15.56 9.11
CA VAL A 156 9.06 16.29 9.87
C VAL A 156 8.47 15.39 10.94
N ASP A 157 8.15 15.98 12.09
CA ASP A 157 7.49 15.33 13.23
C ASP A 157 6.31 16.17 13.77
N GLY A 158 5.75 15.76 14.91
CA GLY A 158 4.59 16.43 15.50
C GLY A 158 3.31 16.31 14.68
N LEU A 159 3.25 15.31 13.81
CA LEU A 159 2.15 15.02 12.91
C LEU A 159 1.11 14.09 13.57
N SER A 160 0.03 13.85 12.85
CA SER A 160 -0.94 12.80 13.14
C SER A 160 -1.25 12.02 11.85
N ASP A 161 -1.64 10.75 12.02
CA ASP A 161 -2.15 9.89 10.94
C ASP A 161 -1.27 9.88 9.67
N THR A 162 0.09 9.83 9.84
CA THR A 162 1.02 9.70 8.72
C THR A 162 0.69 8.45 7.91
N HIS A 163 0.69 8.57 6.58
CA HIS A 163 0.20 7.50 5.75
C HIS A 163 0.92 7.47 4.39
N LYS A 164 0.20 7.17 3.32
CA LYS A 164 0.71 6.92 1.98
C LYS A 164 1.41 8.15 1.40
N SER A 165 2.70 8.04 1.15
CA SER A 165 3.55 9.10 0.60
C SER A 165 4.05 8.75 -0.79
N TRP A 166 4.46 9.75 -1.55
CA TRP A 166 5.14 9.58 -2.83
C TRP A 166 6.47 10.33 -2.83
N TRP A 167 7.48 9.79 -3.48
CA TRP A 167 8.78 10.44 -3.64
C TRP A 167 9.27 10.32 -5.07
N GLU A 168 9.50 11.45 -5.73
CA GLU A 168 10.04 11.54 -7.07
C GLU A 168 11.57 11.50 -6.99
N CYS A 169 12.20 10.41 -7.37
CA CYS A 169 13.66 10.32 -7.28
C CYS A 169 14.36 11.31 -8.22
N HIS A 170 13.83 11.55 -9.42
CA HIS A 170 14.45 12.44 -10.42
C HIS A 170 14.48 13.92 -10.01
N SER A 171 13.59 14.37 -9.15
CA SER A 171 13.49 15.76 -8.70
C SER A 171 13.72 15.94 -7.21
N GLY A 172 13.65 14.86 -6.45
CA GLY A 172 13.68 14.88 -4.99
C GLY A 172 12.38 15.34 -4.33
N ILE A 173 11.34 15.70 -5.09
CA ILE A 173 10.07 16.17 -4.49
C ILE A 173 9.33 15.01 -3.83
N ALA A 174 8.95 15.23 -2.58
CA ALA A 174 8.16 14.28 -1.79
C ALA A 174 6.82 14.87 -1.39
N TYR A 175 5.78 14.04 -1.52
CA TYR A 175 4.40 14.34 -1.12
C TYR A 175 4.08 13.48 0.10
N LEU A 176 4.16 14.05 1.30
CA LEU A 176 4.01 13.35 2.57
C LEU A 176 2.57 13.47 3.07
N VAL A 177 1.90 12.35 3.27
CA VAL A 177 0.51 12.34 3.75
C VAL A 177 0.47 12.25 5.26
N SER A 178 -0.23 13.23 5.89
CA SER A 178 -0.42 13.29 7.34
C SER A 178 -1.52 14.29 7.71
N GLY A 179 -1.92 14.28 8.96
CA GLY A 179 -2.58 15.44 9.60
C GLY A 179 -1.52 16.41 10.12
N ALA A 180 -1.70 17.69 9.84
CA ALA A 180 -0.83 18.77 10.30
C ALA A 180 -1.61 19.74 11.20
N ARG A 181 -0.90 20.41 12.13
CA ARG A 181 -1.50 21.33 13.09
C ARG A 181 -2.29 22.46 12.38
N GLY A 182 -3.51 22.66 12.82
CA GLY A 182 -4.41 23.70 12.28
C GLY A 182 -5.22 23.26 11.05
N TRP A 183 -4.85 22.18 10.38
CA TRP A 183 -5.66 21.59 9.32
C TRP A 183 -6.90 20.91 9.90
N ARG A 184 -8.01 20.96 9.15
CA ARG A 184 -9.31 20.46 9.61
C ARG A 184 -9.56 18.97 9.26
N THR A 185 -8.60 18.34 8.59
CA THR A 185 -8.62 16.96 8.16
C THR A 185 -7.53 16.15 8.86
N SER A 186 -7.75 14.84 9.03
CA SER A 186 -6.72 13.95 9.55
C SER A 186 -5.61 13.66 8.53
N ARG A 187 -5.83 13.93 7.24
CA ARG A 187 -4.85 13.70 6.17
C ARG A 187 -4.95 14.74 5.06
N MET A 188 -3.85 15.40 4.83
CA MET A 188 -3.54 16.28 3.71
C MET A 188 -2.15 15.94 3.21
N THR A 189 -1.54 16.68 2.32
CA THR A 189 -0.14 16.47 1.94
C THR A 189 0.74 17.65 2.32
N GLN A 190 1.89 17.36 2.92
CA GLN A 190 3.01 18.28 3.06
C GLN A 190 4.00 17.98 1.94
N ILE A 191 4.41 18.99 1.20
CA ILE A 191 5.33 18.85 0.07
C ILE A 191 6.71 19.30 0.49
N TYR A 192 7.68 18.42 0.34
CA TYR A 192 9.08 18.64 0.69
C TYR A 192 9.99 18.48 -0.53
N ASP A 193 11.05 19.25 -0.54
CA ASP A 193 12.23 19.03 -1.37
C ASP A 193 13.21 18.17 -0.57
N LEU A 194 13.43 16.96 -1.03
CA LEU A 194 14.38 15.97 -0.50
C LEU A 194 15.46 15.67 -1.57
N SER A 195 15.73 16.63 -2.47
CA SER A 195 16.79 16.51 -3.48
C SER A 195 18.17 16.31 -2.85
N ASP A 196 18.41 16.95 -1.68
CA ASP A 196 19.45 16.60 -0.72
C ASP A 196 18.80 15.88 0.47
N PRO A 197 18.94 14.56 0.61
CA PRO A 197 18.31 13.81 1.69
C PRO A 197 18.77 14.23 3.10
N ARG A 198 19.89 14.93 3.21
CA ARG A 198 20.43 15.44 4.50
C ARG A 198 19.82 16.79 4.89
N ARG A 199 19.14 17.47 3.97
CA ARG A 199 18.61 18.83 4.14
C ARG A 199 17.17 18.96 3.66
N PRO A 200 16.21 18.26 4.27
CA PRO A 200 14.80 18.36 3.91
C PRO A 200 14.32 19.82 3.97
N ARG A 201 13.63 20.26 2.92
CA ARG A 201 13.09 21.62 2.85
C ARG A 201 11.59 21.58 2.57
N HIS A 202 10.79 22.11 3.48
CA HIS A 202 9.35 22.27 3.27
C HIS A 202 9.07 23.27 2.15
N ILE A 203 8.18 22.90 1.23
CA ILE A 203 7.73 23.75 0.13
C ILE A 203 6.37 24.36 0.47
N ARG A 204 5.37 23.51 0.71
CA ARG A 204 4.01 23.94 1.06
C ARG A 204 3.16 22.76 1.57
N ASP A 205 2.04 23.14 2.18
CA ASP A 205 0.95 22.24 2.49
C ASP A 205 -0.13 22.30 1.42
N PHE A 206 -0.78 21.17 1.10
CA PHE A 206 -1.81 21.09 0.08
C PHE A 206 -2.91 20.09 0.45
N GLY A 207 -4.15 20.38 0.03
CA GLY A 207 -5.31 19.53 0.21
C GLY A 207 -6.52 20.10 -0.52
N LEU A 208 -7.68 19.52 -0.30
CA LEU A 208 -8.93 20.05 -0.86
C LEU A 208 -9.32 21.38 -0.19
N PRO A 209 -9.83 22.35 -0.98
CA PRO A 209 -10.46 23.55 -0.41
C PRO A 209 -11.54 23.18 0.62
N GLY A 210 -11.48 23.78 1.81
CA GLY A 210 -12.30 23.43 2.98
C GLY A 210 -11.55 22.64 4.05
N GLN A 211 -10.40 22.07 3.74
CA GLN A 211 -9.55 21.37 4.71
C GLN A 211 -8.53 22.29 5.41
N GLN A 212 -8.21 23.43 4.81
CA GLN A 212 -7.20 24.36 5.30
C GLN A 212 -7.60 25.05 6.62
N PRO A 213 -6.61 25.59 7.38
CA PRO A 213 -6.87 26.38 8.57
C PRO A 213 -7.82 27.56 8.30
N GLY A 214 -8.74 27.81 9.23
CA GLY A 214 -9.72 28.90 9.15
C GLY A 214 -10.88 28.70 8.19
N ALA A 215 -10.92 27.63 7.39
CA ALA A 215 -12.05 27.31 6.55
C ALA A 215 -13.31 27.01 7.37
N ARG A 216 -14.49 27.25 6.78
CA ARG A 216 -15.80 27.02 7.43
C ARG A 216 -16.60 25.97 6.65
N GLY A 217 -17.70 25.50 7.25
CA GLY A 217 -18.60 24.52 6.65
C GLY A 217 -18.12 23.06 6.80
N ALA A 218 -18.64 22.16 5.96
CA ALA A 218 -18.30 20.75 5.99
C ALA A 218 -16.83 20.53 5.62
N VAL A 219 -16.17 19.59 6.31
CA VAL A 219 -14.78 19.21 6.02
C VAL A 219 -14.78 18.15 4.93
N PRO A 220 -14.10 18.38 3.78
CA PRO A 220 -13.93 17.33 2.77
C PRO A 220 -13.17 16.12 3.32
N VAL A 221 -13.37 14.96 2.68
CA VAL A 221 -12.68 13.72 3.03
C VAL A 221 -11.17 13.89 2.96
N GLY A 222 -10.45 13.15 3.83
CA GLY A 222 -9.00 13.18 3.91
C GLY A 222 -8.32 12.57 2.69
N LEU A 223 -7.12 13.04 2.40
CA LEU A 223 -6.25 12.48 1.37
C LEU A 223 -5.84 11.06 1.77
N HIS A 224 -5.91 10.11 0.81
CA HIS A 224 -5.32 8.81 1.04
C HIS A 224 -3.91 8.71 0.44
N GLY A 225 -3.74 9.04 -0.84
CA GLY A 225 -2.42 9.00 -1.44
C GLY A 225 -2.28 9.81 -2.73
N PRO A 226 -1.13 10.50 -2.89
CA PRO A 226 -0.71 11.11 -4.15
C PRO A 226 0.07 10.11 -5.00
N ILE A 227 0.01 10.28 -6.32
CA ILE A 227 0.93 9.68 -7.29
C ILE A 227 1.30 10.74 -8.30
N SER A 228 2.59 11.04 -8.42
CA SER A 228 3.12 11.92 -9.46
C SER A 228 3.42 11.14 -10.72
N ALA A 229 3.10 11.70 -11.87
CA ALA A 229 3.49 11.18 -13.18
C ALA A 229 4.75 11.83 -13.77
N ALA A 230 5.40 12.73 -13.03
CA ALA A 230 6.65 13.34 -13.45
C ALA A 230 7.79 12.30 -13.54
N PRO A 231 8.75 12.44 -14.47
CA PRO A 231 8.86 13.52 -15.45
C PRO A 231 8.02 13.32 -16.73
N ALA A 232 7.35 12.16 -16.90
CA ALA A 232 6.60 11.86 -18.12
C ALA A 232 5.43 12.84 -18.35
N ARG A 233 4.83 13.33 -17.28
CA ARG A 233 3.73 14.31 -17.30
C ARG A 233 3.82 15.19 -16.05
N GLU A 234 3.73 16.53 -16.22
CA GLU A 234 3.69 17.47 -15.09
C GLU A 234 2.32 17.45 -14.38
N ARG A 235 1.97 16.29 -13.83
CA ARG A 235 0.71 16.05 -13.12
C ARG A 235 0.93 15.23 -11.85
N VAL A 236 0.13 15.57 -10.84
CA VAL A 236 -0.02 14.77 -9.63
C VAL A 236 -1.50 14.37 -9.51
N TYR A 237 -1.72 13.10 -9.28
CA TYR A 237 -3.04 12.50 -9.10
C TYR A 237 -3.25 12.21 -7.63
N PHE A 238 -4.29 12.83 -7.05
CA PHE A 238 -4.64 12.68 -5.65
C PHE A 238 -5.91 11.85 -5.50
N GLY A 239 -5.86 10.82 -4.67
CA GLY A 239 -7.02 10.04 -4.26
C GLY A 239 -7.44 10.39 -2.83
N TYR A 240 -8.68 10.84 -2.64
CA TYR A 240 -9.25 11.18 -1.33
C TYR A 240 -10.36 10.20 -0.94
N GLY A 241 -10.47 9.93 0.36
CA GLY A 241 -11.42 8.95 0.90
C GLY A 241 -10.97 7.51 0.64
N VAL A 242 -11.45 6.59 1.43
CA VAL A 242 -11.10 5.15 1.34
C VAL A 242 -12.25 4.33 0.76
N ASN A 243 -13.44 4.33 1.38
CA ASN A 243 -14.62 3.57 0.98
C ASN A 243 -15.88 4.45 0.79
N ARG A 244 -15.75 5.77 0.95
CA ARG A 244 -16.86 6.73 0.76
C ARG A 244 -16.34 8.14 0.47
N GLY A 245 -17.20 8.96 -0.15
CA GLY A 245 -16.93 10.36 -0.44
C GLY A 245 -15.71 10.58 -1.31
N GLY A 246 -15.36 9.59 -2.16
CA GLY A 246 -14.12 9.60 -2.93
C GLY A 246 -14.00 10.76 -3.88
N VAL A 247 -12.78 11.31 -3.97
CA VAL A 247 -12.45 12.37 -4.95
C VAL A 247 -11.18 12.00 -5.69
N LEU A 248 -11.25 11.98 -7.01
CA LEU A 248 -10.10 12.05 -7.89
C LEU A 248 -9.80 13.52 -8.18
N GLN A 249 -8.60 14.00 -7.83
CA GLN A 249 -8.14 15.34 -8.18
C GLN A 249 -6.89 15.24 -9.05
N ILE A 250 -6.89 15.91 -10.19
CA ILE A 250 -5.74 16.05 -11.10
C ILE A 250 -5.17 17.44 -10.90
N VAL A 251 -3.87 17.52 -10.62
CA VAL A 251 -3.20 18.76 -10.26
C VAL A 251 -2.03 19.02 -11.21
N ASP A 252 -1.90 20.25 -11.68
CA ASP A 252 -0.71 20.73 -12.39
C ASP A 252 0.45 20.84 -11.39
N ARG A 253 1.46 19.99 -11.58
CA ARG A 253 2.60 19.88 -10.69
C ARG A 253 3.41 21.17 -10.61
N ARG A 254 3.64 21.84 -11.73
CA ARG A 254 4.40 23.09 -11.77
C ARG A 254 3.69 24.18 -10.98
N ARG A 255 2.38 24.40 -11.24
CA ARG A 255 1.59 25.36 -10.48
C ARG A 255 1.49 25.02 -8.99
N LEU A 256 1.50 23.72 -8.66
CA LEU A 256 1.53 23.27 -7.28
C LEU A 256 2.84 23.65 -6.59
N LEU A 257 3.99 23.46 -7.23
CA LEU A 257 5.30 23.69 -6.62
C LEU A 257 5.73 25.16 -6.63
N GLU A 258 5.41 25.91 -7.70
CA GLU A 258 5.82 27.30 -7.90
C GLU A 258 4.77 28.31 -7.38
N GLY A 259 3.53 27.88 -7.12
CA GLY A 259 2.45 28.74 -6.66
C GLY A 259 2.65 29.23 -5.23
N ALA A 260 1.89 30.27 -4.85
CA ALA A 260 1.92 30.84 -3.51
C ALA A 260 1.68 29.75 -2.44
N PRO A 261 2.55 29.61 -1.42
CA PRO A 261 2.53 28.48 -0.49
C PRO A 261 1.44 28.56 0.59
N ALA A 262 0.93 29.79 0.89
CA ALA A 262 -0.10 29.96 1.90
C ALA A 262 -1.36 29.14 1.59
N PRO A 263 -1.90 28.35 2.54
CA PRO A 263 -3.01 27.43 2.28
C PRO A 263 -4.36 28.18 2.27
N THR A 264 -4.50 29.21 1.43
CA THR A 264 -5.78 29.87 1.16
C THR A 264 -6.62 29.04 0.20
N GLU A 265 -7.93 29.22 0.20
CA GLU A 265 -8.80 28.52 -0.74
C GLU A 265 -8.39 28.78 -2.21
N ALA A 266 -8.06 30.02 -2.54
CA ALA A 266 -7.59 30.38 -3.88
C ALA A 266 -6.31 29.63 -4.27
N ASN A 267 -5.31 29.56 -3.37
CA ASN A 267 -4.05 28.89 -3.64
C ASN A 267 -4.18 27.35 -3.67
N LEU A 268 -5.17 26.77 -3.00
CA LEU A 268 -5.50 25.34 -3.11
C LEU A 268 -6.22 25.01 -4.41
N ARG A 269 -7.03 25.96 -4.94
CA ARG A 269 -7.71 25.78 -6.23
C ARG A 269 -6.81 26.03 -7.44
N ALA A 270 -5.84 26.94 -7.33
CA ALA A 270 -5.03 27.39 -8.46
C ALA A 270 -4.32 26.26 -9.25
N PRO A 271 -3.75 25.23 -8.63
CA PRO A 271 -3.10 24.14 -9.37
C PRO A 271 -4.08 23.06 -9.87
N GLN A 272 -5.36 23.09 -9.50
CA GLN A 272 -6.32 22.05 -9.89
C GLN A 272 -6.61 22.12 -11.39
N VAL A 273 -6.38 21.01 -12.09
CA VAL A 273 -6.76 20.82 -13.51
C VAL A 273 -8.17 20.24 -13.58
N ALA A 274 -8.43 19.21 -12.78
CA ALA A 274 -9.74 18.59 -12.71
C ALA A 274 -10.03 18.02 -11.33
N ARG A 275 -11.33 17.82 -11.07
CA ARG A 275 -11.87 17.10 -9.93
C ARG A 275 -13.03 16.25 -10.39
N PHE A 276 -13.08 15.00 -9.91
CA PHE A 276 -14.21 14.11 -10.09
C PHE A 276 -14.60 13.53 -8.72
N ASP A 277 -15.83 13.81 -8.30
CA ASP A 277 -16.40 13.25 -7.08
C ASP A 277 -17.07 11.90 -7.42
N LEU A 278 -16.61 10.82 -6.81
CA LEU A 278 -17.21 9.49 -6.98
C LEU A 278 -18.59 9.46 -6.29
N PRO A 279 -19.46 8.51 -6.63
CA PRO A 279 -20.70 8.32 -5.88
C PRO A 279 -20.43 8.15 -4.38
N PRO A 280 -21.33 8.56 -3.48
CA PRO A 280 -21.07 8.72 -2.05
C PRO A 280 -20.47 7.49 -1.34
N ASP A 281 -20.84 6.30 -1.77
CA ASP A 281 -20.45 5.03 -1.16
C ASP A 281 -19.14 4.43 -1.70
N TYR A 282 -18.37 5.22 -2.47
CA TYR A 282 -17.07 4.83 -2.99
C TYR A 282 -15.98 5.79 -2.55
N GLY A 283 -14.78 5.26 -2.28
CA GLY A 283 -13.61 6.05 -1.96
C GLY A 283 -12.66 6.20 -3.17
N ALA A 284 -11.57 6.92 -2.98
CA ALA A 284 -10.46 6.98 -3.92
C ALA A 284 -9.15 6.78 -3.17
N HIS A 285 -8.88 5.51 -2.80
CA HIS A 285 -7.68 5.14 -2.03
C HIS A 285 -6.40 5.36 -2.83
N THR A 286 -6.39 4.97 -4.12
CA THR A 286 -5.23 5.12 -5.00
C THR A 286 -5.72 5.64 -6.36
N ALA A 287 -5.06 6.66 -6.91
CA ALA A 287 -5.30 7.18 -8.25
C ALA A 287 -4.07 6.93 -9.12
N LEU A 288 -3.99 5.77 -9.77
CA LEU A 288 -2.83 5.32 -10.54
C LEU A 288 -2.95 5.79 -12.00
N PRO A 289 -2.07 6.68 -12.51
CA PRO A 289 -2.03 7.03 -13.92
C PRO A 289 -1.39 5.91 -14.75
N VAL A 290 -2.01 5.63 -15.90
CA VAL A 290 -1.46 4.77 -16.97
C VAL A 290 -1.52 5.57 -18.26
N LEU A 291 -0.38 6.13 -18.63
CA LEU A 291 -0.28 7.10 -19.72
C LEU A 291 0.13 6.43 -21.03
N GLY A 292 -0.34 7.01 -22.15
CA GLY A 292 0.06 6.61 -23.50
C GLY A 292 -0.37 5.18 -23.85
N VAL A 293 -1.60 4.80 -23.54
CA VAL A 293 -2.19 3.52 -23.97
C VAL A 293 -2.79 3.69 -25.36
N GLN A 294 -2.38 2.87 -26.31
CA GLN A 294 -2.97 2.88 -27.65
C GLN A 294 -4.32 2.14 -27.64
N THR A 295 -5.39 2.88 -27.90
CA THR A 295 -6.76 2.36 -27.91
C THR A 295 -7.45 2.81 -29.21
N ASP A 296 -7.92 1.88 -30.03
CA ASP A 296 -8.53 2.17 -31.35
C ASP A 296 -7.67 3.07 -32.25
N GLY A 297 -6.35 2.85 -32.25
CA GLY A 297 -5.42 3.65 -33.06
C GLY A 297 -5.09 5.04 -32.47
N VAL A 298 -5.67 5.41 -31.33
CA VAL A 298 -5.45 6.70 -30.66
C VAL A 298 -4.71 6.51 -29.35
N MET A 299 -3.72 7.35 -29.08
CA MET A 299 -3.02 7.40 -27.79
C MET A 299 -3.91 8.07 -26.76
N ARG A 300 -4.15 7.37 -25.64
CA ARG A 300 -5.01 7.85 -24.53
C ARG A 300 -4.32 7.71 -23.20
N ASP A 301 -4.71 8.58 -22.29
CA ASP A 301 -4.28 8.57 -20.90
C ASP A 301 -5.43 8.11 -19.99
N TYR A 302 -5.12 7.24 -19.05
CA TYR A 302 -6.10 6.70 -18.11
C TYR A 302 -5.65 6.86 -16.67
N VAL A 303 -6.63 6.90 -15.75
CA VAL A 303 -6.40 6.78 -14.31
C VAL A 303 -7.23 5.64 -13.77
N PHE A 304 -6.58 4.72 -13.08
CA PHE A 304 -7.22 3.66 -12.33
C PHE A 304 -7.40 4.12 -10.88
N VAL A 305 -8.66 4.38 -10.48
CA VAL A 305 -8.99 4.76 -9.11
C VAL A 305 -9.40 3.51 -8.36
N VAL A 306 -8.56 3.07 -7.44
CA VAL A 306 -8.80 1.90 -6.59
C VAL A 306 -9.50 2.36 -5.32
N ASN A 307 -10.65 1.77 -4.99
CA ASN A 307 -11.29 1.97 -3.69
C ASN A 307 -10.62 1.07 -2.62
N GLU A 308 -11.00 1.23 -1.35
CA GLU A 308 -10.59 0.31 -0.28
C GLU A 308 -11.81 -0.26 0.45
N ALA A 309 -11.90 -1.59 0.52
CA ALA A 309 -12.88 -2.24 1.38
C ALA A 309 -12.45 -2.15 2.85
N ILE A 310 -13.34 -1.64 3.70
CA ILE A 310 -13.10 -1.46 5.15
C ILE A 310 -13.93 -2.45 5.98
N ALA A 311 -15.20 -2.65 5.62
CA ALA A 311 -16.07 -3.53 6.37
C ALA A 311 -15.74 -5.01 6.11
N VAL A 312 -16.00 -5.84 7.11
CA VAL A 312 -15.90 -7.29 7.01
C VAL A 312 -17.22 -7.91 6.54
N GLY A 313 -17.15 -9.10 5.93
CA GLY A 313 -18.37 -9.84 5.55
C GLY A 313 -19.24 -9.09 4.53
N CYS A 314 -18.64 -8.18 3.73
CA CYS A 314 -19.36 -7.37 2.72
C CYS A 314 -20.47 -6.46 3.30
N ALA A 315 -20.30 -5.96 4.51
CA ALA A 315 -21.28 -5.08 5.18
C ALA A 315 -21.24 -3.62 4.65
N GLU A 316 -20.68 -3.40 3.46
CA GLU A 316 -20.64 -2.10 2.78
C GLU A 316 -20.83 -2.26 1.27
N THR A 317 -21.03 -1.15 0.56
CA THR A 317 -21.01 -1.15 -0.91
C THR A 317 -19.68 -1.74 -1.40
N ARG A 318 -19.75 -2.65 -2.37
CA ARG A 318 -18.58 -3.35 -2.91
C ARG A 318 -17.57 -2.38 -3.49
N GLN A 319 -16.41 -2.30 -2.87
CA GLN A 319 -15.30 -1.46 -3.31
C GLN A 319 -14.58 -2.13 -4.48
N LYS A 320 -14.33 -1.38 -5.56
CA LYS A 320 -13.83 -1.84 -6.86
C LYS A 320 -12.77 -0.92 -7.42
N VAL A 321 -12.35 -1.16 -8.65
CA VAL A 321 -11.44 -0.29 -9.42
C VAL A 321 -12.23 0.45 -10.49
N TRP A 322 -12.16 1.78 -10.50
CA TRP A 322 -12.75 2.64 -11.51
C TRP A 322 -11.70 3.02 -12.55
N VAL A 323 -12.08 3.08 -13.82
CA VAL A 323 -11.20 3.48 -14.91
C VAL A 323 -11.73 4.79 -15.51
N PHE A 324 -10.89 5.81 -15.49
CA PHE A 324 -11.19 7.11 -16.09
C PHE A 324 -10.30 7.33 -17.30
N ASP A 325 -10.89 7.73 -18.44
CA ASP A 325 -10.19 8.34 -19.56
C ASP A 325 -9.92 9.80 -19.18
N VAL A 326 -8.64 10.16 -19.11
CA VAL A 326 -8.16 11.50 -18.76
C VAL A 326 -7.38 12.12 -19.92
N THR A 327 -7.58 11.65 -21.15
CA THR A 327 -6.95 12.21 -22.35
C THR A 327 -7.30 13.68 -22.48
N GLU A 328 -8.53 14.06 -22.17
CA GLU A 328 -8.97 15.44 -21.93
C GLU A 328 -8.95 15.70 -20.43
N GLU A 329 -7.78 16.07 -19.88
CA GLU A 329 -7.51 16.15 -18.45
C GLU A 329 -8.55 16.97 -17.66
N ALA A 330 -9.08 18.06 -18.24
CA ALA A 330 -10.07 18.94 -17.61
C ALA A 330 -11.46 18.27 -17.45
N ARG A 331 -11.70 17.17 -18.15
CA ARG A 331 -12.98 16.45 -18.16
C ARG A 331 -12.77 14.93 -18.04
N PRO A 332 -12.34 14.41 -16.89
CA PRO A 332 -12.21 12.99 -16.66
C PRO A 332 -13.52 12.25 -16.97
N LYS A 333 -13.47 11.20 -17.78
CA LYS A 333 -14.64 10.40 -18.14
C LYS A 333 -14.53 9.01 -17.55
N HIS A 334 -15.48 8.62 -16.71
CA HIS A 334 -15.58 7.22 -16.28
C HIS A 334 -15.93 6.34 -17.50
N VAL A 335 -15.09 5.32 -17.77
CA VAL A 335 -15.23 4.47 -18.96
C VAL A 335 -15.42 2.99 -18.65
N ALA A 336 -14.96 2.54 -17.50
CA ALA A 336 -15.10 1.14 -17.06
C ALA A 336 -14.85 1.01 -15.55
N TRP A 337 -15.15 -0.16 -15.03
CA TRP A 337 -14.67 -0.64 -13.74
C TRP A 337 -14.18 -2.07 -13.82
N PHE A 338 -13.32 -2.45 -12.89
CA PHE A 338 -12.94 -3.83 -12.64
C PHE A 338 -13.45 -4.26 -11.26
N ASP A 339 -14.04 -5.43 -11.19
CA ASP A 339 -14.56 -6.03 -9.95
C ASP A 339 -14.28 -7.54 -9.94
N VAL A 340 -14.24 -8.12 -8.76
CA VAL A 340 -14.07 -9.56 -8.55
C VAL A 340 -15.40 -10.14 -8.09
N PRO A 341 -15.89 -11.22 -8.69
CA PRO A 341 -17.12 -11.89 -8.24
C PRO A 341 -17.06 -12.26 -6.75
N GLU A 342 -18.15 -12.04 -6.04
CA GLU A 342 -18.26 -12.25 -4.60
C GLU A 342 -17.96 -13.71 -4.19
N GLY A 343 -18.53 -14.68 -4.92
CA GLY A 343 -18.36 -16.08 -4.60
C GLY A 343 -18.69 -16.39 -3.13
N GLU A 344 -17.71 -17.00 -2.46
CA GLU A 344 -17.81 -17.34 -1.03
C GLU A 344 -17.13 -16.33 -0.10
N PHE A 345 -16.46 -15.29 -0.63
CA PHE A 345 -15.60 -14.40 0.15
C PHE A 345 -16.35 -13.67 1.26
N CYS A 346 -17.57 -13.21 1.01
CA CYS A 346 -18.37 -12.51 2.02
C CYS A 346 -18.70 -13.40 3.22
N ARG A 347 -18.92 -14.70 3.00
CA ARG A 347 -19.23 -15.67 4.07
C ARG A 347 -18.04 -15.97 4.97
N ARG A 348 -16.82 -15.63 4.57
CA ARG A 348 -15.62 -15.83 5.39
C ARG A 348 -15.49 -14.81 6.54
N GLY A 349 -16.34 -13.78 6.58
CA GLY A 349 -16.27 -12.76 7.62
C GLY A 349 -15.04 -11.86 7.57
N LEU A 350 -14.29 -11.89 6.46
CA LEU A 350 -13.10 -11.07 6.22
C LEU A 350 -13.45 -9.84 5.36
N ARG A 351 -12.50 -8.91 5.20
CA ARG A 351 -12.62 -7.84 4.20
C ARG A 351 -12.58 -8.43 2.79
N PHE A 352 -13.52 -8.04 1.95
CA PHE A 352 -13.57 -8.41 0.54
C PHE A 352 -13.84 -7.18 -0.32
N GLY A 353 -12.96 -6.87 -1.24
CA GLY A 353 -12.97 -5.72 -2.12
C GLY A 353 -11.57 -5.28 -2.48
N ALA A 354 -11.47 -4.29 -3.36
CA ALA A 354 -10.19 -3.70 -3.77
C ALA A 354 -9.48 -3.04 -2.59
N HIS A 355 -8.15 -2.91 -2.69
CA HIS A 355 -7.36 -2.11 -1.76
C HIS A 355 -6.29 -1.28 -2.47
N ALA A 356 -5.34 -1.90 -3.16
CA ALA A 356 -4.23 -1.21 -3.79
C ALA A 356 -3.86 -1.81 -5.15
N SER A 357 -3.16 -1.04 -5.97
CA SER A 357 -2.47 -1.51 -7.18
C SER A 357 -0.97 -1.55 -6.95
N ASN A 358 -0.25 -2.27 -7.83
CA ASN A 358 1.18 -2.01 -8.00
C ASN A 358 1.36 -0.55 -8.44
N GLU A 359 2.40 0.10 -7.92
CA GLU A 359 2.71 1.49 -8.26
C GLU A 359 3.89 1.59 -9.23
N ALA A 360 4.86 0.67 -9.16
CA ALA A 360 5.86 0.49 -10.19
C ALA A 360 5.23 -0.06 -11.47
N GLN A 361 5.62 0.52 -12.61
CA GLN A 361 5.18 0.10 -13.93
C GLN A 361 6.39 -0.23 -14.81
N PRO A 362 7.17 -1.29 -14.50
CA PRO A 362 8.31 -1.69 -15.29
C PRO A 362 7.88 -2.08 -16.71
N ALA A 363 8.80 -1.92 -17.66
CA ALA A 363 8.52 -2.12 -19.10
C ALA A 363 7.82 -3.46 -19.40
N VAL A 364 8.17 -4.50 -18.66
CA VAL A 364 7.61 -5.86 -18.79
C VAL A 364 6.09 -5.89 -18.61
N PHE A 365 5.52 -5.00 -17.79
CA PHE A 365 4.08 -4.93 -17.51
C PHE A 365 3.42 -3.65 -18.03
N ALA A 366 4.17 -2.58 -18.24
CA ALA A 366 3.64 -1.25 -18.53
C ALA A 366 2.61 -1.24 -19.67
N ARG A 367 1.44 -0.64 -19.42
CA ARG A 367 0.30 -0.52 -20.36
C ARG A 367 -0.31 -1.85 -20.81
N ARG A 368 0.03 -2.97 -20.16
CA ARG A 368 -0.45 -4.32 -20.51
C ARG A 368 -1.13 -5.01 -19.34
N LEU A 369 -0.49 -4.95 -18.17
CA LEU A 369 -0.95 -5.63 -16.97
C LEU A 369 -0.87 -4.70 -15.76
N LEU A 370 -1.92 -4.70 -14.93
CA LEU A 370 -1.92 -4.18 -13.58
C LEU A 370 -2.26 -5.29 -12.60
N PHE A 371 -1.77 -5.11 -11.38
CA PHE A 371 -2.02 -6.04 -10.29
C PHE A 371 -2.76 -5.31 -9.17
N PHE A 372 -3.88 -5.88 -8.73
CA PHE A 372 -4.68 -5.31 -7.66
C PHE A 372 -4.74 -6.28 -6.48
N SER A 373 -4.43 -5.79 -5.28
CA SER A 373 -4.70 -6.52 -4.05
C SER A 373 -6.20 -6.43 -3.72
N TRP A 374 -6.76 -7.57 -3.25
CA TRP A 374 -8.19 -7.73 -3.03
C TRP A 374 -8.50 -8.41 -1.69
N PHE A 375 -7.78 -8.06 -0.63
CA PHE A 375 -7.88 -8.62 0.72
C PHE A 375 -8.08 -10.14 0.73
N ALA A 376 -9.25 -10.66 1.18
CA ALA A 376 -9.54 -12.09 1.26
C ALA A 376 -9.49 -12.82 -0.09
N ALA A 377 -9.53 -12.10 -1.20
CA ALA A 377 -9.43 -12.66 -2.54
C ALA A 377 -8.01 -12.57 -3.15
N GLY A 378 -7.00 -12.22 -2.37
CA GLY A 378 -5.61 -12.27 -2.80
C GLY A 378 -5.21 -11.16 -3.76
N VAL A 379 -4.39 -11.48 -4.77
CA VAL A 379 -3.97 -10.57 -5.84
C VAL A 379 -4.60 -10.97 -7.17
N ARG A 380 -4.95 -9.96 -7.98
CA ARG A 380 -5.56 -10.11 -9.30
C ARG A 380 -4.63 -9.51 -10.35
N ALA A 381 -4.28 -10.28 -11.38
CA ALA A 381 -3.61 -9.78 -12.59
C ALA A 381 -4.66 -9.42 -13.63
N VAL A 382 -4.63 -8.18 -14.10
CA VAL A 382 -5.66 -7.61 -14.98
C VAL A 382 -5.03 -7.12 -16.27
N ASP A 383 -5.51 -7.63 -17.41
CA ASP A 383 -5.16 -7.15 -18.74
C ASP A 383 -5.81 -5.78 -18.95
N ILE A 384 -4.99 -4.76 -19.17
CA ILE A 384 -5.39 -3.36 -19.37
C ILE A 384 -4.98 -2.84 -20.75
N ARG A 385 -4.68 -3.71 -21.72
CA ARG A 385 -4.36 -3.28 -23.09
C ARG A 385 -5.51 -2.53 -23.77
N ASP A 386 -6.75 -2.83 -23.37
CA ASP A 386 -7.90 -1.95 -23.55
C ASP A 386 -8.46 -1.57 -22.17
N PRO A 387 -8.09 -0.41 -21.61
CA PRO A 387 -8.54 0.01 -20.29
C PRO A 387 -10.07 0.17 -20.16
N ARG A 388 -10.79 0.26 -21.24
CA ARG A 388 -12.26 0.32 -21.26
C ARG A 388 -12.90 -1.07 -21.07
N ARG A 389 -12.07 -2.14 -21.11
CA ARG A 389 -12.48 -3.55 -20.93
C ARG A 389 -11.45 -4.30 -20.11
N PRO A 390 -11.16 -3.85 -18.86
CA PRO A 390 -10.18 -4.51 -18.01
C PRO A 390 -10.64 -5.95 -17.73
N ARG A 391 -9.73 -6.91 -17.85
CA ARG A 391 -10.07 -8.33 -17.74
C ARG A 391 -9.09 -9.07 -16.84
N GLU A 392 -9.60 -9.80 -15.84
CA GLU A 392 -8.78 -10.71 -15.05
C GLU A 392 -8.16 -11.79 -15.93
N VAL A 393 -6.85 -11.98 -15.82
CA VAL A 393 -6.09 -13.00 -16.56
C VAL A 393 -5.36 -13.97 -15.64
N GLY A 394 -5.30 -13.66 -14.34
CA GLY A 394 -4.71 -14.53 -13.34
C GLY A 394 -4.98 -14.03 -11.92
N TYR A 395 -4.84 -14.92 -10.96
CA TYR A 395 -4.92 -14.59 -9.54
C TYR A 395 -4.10 -15.55 -8.68
N TYR A 396 -3.75 -15.07 -7.49
CA TYR A 396 -3.22 -15.92 -6.42
C TYR A 396 -3.86 -15.51 -5.08
N ILE A 397 -4.40 -16.50 -4.37
CA ILE A 397 -5.00 -16.35 -3.05
C ILE A 397 -4.16 -17.18 -2.08
N PRO A 398 -3.46 -16.58 -1.12
CA PRO A 398 -2.71 -17.32 -0.09
C PRO A 398 -3.60 -18.28 0.70
N ALA A 399 -3.00 -19.32 1.27
CA ALA A 399 -3.69 -20.27 2.13
C ALA A 399 -4.19 -19.60 3.43
N GLY A 400 -5.19 -20.20 4.05
CA GLY A 400 -5.77 -19.73 5.31
C GLY A 400 -6.77 -18.58 5.13
N GLU A 401 -6.64 -17.56 5.94
CA GLU A 401 -7.52 -16.37 5.97
C GLU A 401 -6.73 -15.12 5.54
N PRO A 402 -6.35 -15.00 4.26
CA PRO A 402 -5.50 -13.91 3.81
C PRO A 402 -6.21 -12.56 3.89
N LEU A 403 -5.45 -11.53 4.24
CA LEU A 403 -5.79 -10.13 4.04
C LEU A 403 -4.70 -9.48 3.21
N THR A 404 -4.63 -9.87 1.91
CA THR A 404 -3.65 -9.34 0.96
C THR A 404 -3.78 -7.84 0.86
N ASN A 405 -2.76 -7.14 1.35
CA ASN A 405 -2.83 -5.70 1.55
C ASN A 405 -2.34 -4.94 0.31
N ASN A 406 -1.07 -5.05 -0.01
CA ASN A 406 -0.48 -4.38 -1.16
C ASN A 406 0.24 -5.36 -2.08
N VAL A 407 0.47 -4.90 -3.29
CA VAL A 407 1.22 -5.59 -4.33
C VAL A 407 2.25 -4.65 -4.93
N GLU A 408 3.42 -5.18 -5.27
CA GLU A 408 4.45 -4.48 -6.04
C GLU A 408 5.10 -5.45 -7.03
N VAL A 409 5.71 -4.92 -8.09
CA VAL A 409 6.29 -5.71 -9.17
C VAL A 409 7.68 -5.20 -9.56
N ASP A 410 8.50 -6.07 -10.14
CA ASP A 410 9.82 -5.68 -10.64
C ASP A 410 10.01 -5.96 -12.14
N ALA A 411 11.15 -5.51 -12.67
CA ALA A 411 11.47 -5.64 -14.08
C ALA A 411 11.77 -7.09 -14.53
N ARG A 412 11.96 -8.02 -13.59
CA ARG A 412 12.10 -9.46 -13.87
C ARG A 412 10.74 -10.16 -14.07
N GLY A 413 9.66 -9.47 -13.75
CA GLY A 413 8.32 -10.05 -13.73
C GLY A 413 7.95 -10.70 -12.40
N VAL A 414 8.71 -10.48 -11.34
CA VAL A 414 8.36 -10.93 -9.99
C VAL A 414 7.25 -10.03 -9.42
N ILE A 415 6.25 -10.67 -8.82
CA ILE A 415 5.11 -10.01 -8.17
C ILE A 415 5.22 -10.30 -6.68
N ALA A 416 5.33 -9.24 -5.87
CA ALA A 416 5.41 -9.33 -4.41
C ALA A 416 4.10 -8.88 -3.80
N ILE A 417 3.46 -9.74 -3.00
CA ILE A 417 2.27 -9.38 -2.22
C ILE A 417 2.56 -9.54 -0.74
N VAL A 418 1.96 -8.69 0.06
CA VAL A 418 2.09 -8.69 1.51
C VAL A 418 0.74 -8.76 2.20
N ASP A 419 0.72 -9.34 3.39
CA ASP A 419 -0.50 -9.59 4.14
C ASP A 419 -0.59 -8.71 5.39
N ARG A 420 -1.77 -8.10 5.60
CA ARG A 420 -2.06 -7.19 6.72
C ARG A 420 -2.15 -7.92 8.06
N ALA A 421 -2.63 -9.16 8.06
CA ALA A 421 -2.87 -9.95 9.27
C ALA A 421 -1.66 -10.81 9.69
N GLY A 422 -0.49 -10.61 9.05
CA GLY A 422 0.73 -11.34 9.40
C GLY A 422 0.96 -12.60 8.57
N GLY A 423 0.23 -12.81 7.47
CA GLY A 423 0.45 -13.90 6.51
C GLY A 423 1.76 -13.79 5.72
N GLY A 424 2.54 -12.71 5.91
CA GLY A 424 3.89 -12.55 5.36
C GLY A 424 3.97 -11.97 3.96
N LEU A 425 5.10 -12.22 3.31
CA LEU A 425 5.44 -11.85 1.93
C LEU A 425 5.35 -13.08 1.04
N HIS A 426 4.63 -12.99 -0.07
CA HIS A 426 4.60 -14.01 -1.11
C HIS A 426 5.22 -13.44 -2.38
N LEU A 427 6.19 -14.14 -2.94
CA LEU A 427 6.80 -13.83 -4.23
C LEU A 427 6.19 -14.75 -5.28
N LEU A 428 5.68 -14.17 -6.36
CA LEU A 428 4.89 -14.84 -7.37
C LEU A 428 5.44 -14.57 -8.76
N GLU A 429 5.07 -15.40 -9.72
CA GLU A 429 5.26 -15.15 -11.16
C GLU A 429 4.00 -15.48 -11.94
N LEU A 430 3.84 -14.86 -13.10
CA LEU A 430 2.80 -15.24 -14.06
C LEU A 430 3.18 -16.55 -14.77
N THR A 431 2.17 -17.34 -15.11
CA THR A 431 2.31 -18.59 -15.86
C THR A 431 1.29 -18.66 -17.01
N GLY A 432 1.44 -19.64 -17.89
CA GLY A 432 0.48 -19.90 -18.97
C GLY A 432 0.16 -18.67 -19.83
N PRO A 433 -1.11 -18.50 -20.24
CA PRO A 433 -1.52 -17.41 -21.10
C PRO A 433 -1.28 -16.01 -20.53
N ALA A 434 -1.33 -15.83 -19.19
CA ALA A 434 -1.08 -14.54 -18.58
C ALA A 434 0.39 -14.10 -18.74
N ARG A 435 1.34 -15.04 -18.68
CA ARG A 435 2.76 -14.77 -18.91
C ARG A 435 3.01 -14.27 -20.34
N ALA A 436 2.30 -14.80 -21.34
CA ALA A 436 2.42 -14.37 -22.73
C ALA A 436 1.96 -12.91 -22.96
N LEU A 437 1.30 -12.28 -22.00
CA LEU A 437 0.93 -10.86 -22.07
C LEU A 437 2.06 -9.92 -21.64
N MET A 438 3.09 -10.43 -21.00
CA MET A 438 4.28 -9.66 -20.66
C MET A 438 5.03 -9.24 -21.94
N ARG A 439 5.88 -8.23 -21.81
CA ARG A 439 6.88 -7.91 -22.84
C ARG A 439 8.14 -8.72 -22.60
N ASP A 440 8.81 -9.06 -23.67
CA ASP A 440 10.14 -9.65 -23.62
C ASP A 440 11.18 -8.60 -23.17
#